data_ac8e4fce1414eb95f141a99e205196d2
#
_entry.id   ac8e4fce1414eb95f141a99e205196d2
#
_cell.length_a   1.000
_cell.length_b   1.000
_cell.length_c   1.000
_cell.angle_alpha   90.00
_cell.angle_beta   90.00
_cell.angle_gamma   90.00
#
_symmetry.space_group_name_H-M   'P 1'
#
loop_
_entity.id
_entity.type
_entity.pdbx_description
1 polymer ?
#
loop_
_entity_poly.entity_id
_entity_poly.type
_entity_poly.pdbx_seq_one_letter_code
_entity_poly.pdbx_strand_id
1 'polypeptide(L)'
;MYEWITIAAYPWIKALHVIAVISWMAGMLYLPRLFVYHCDAEIGSKQSETFKVMEWRLLKAIINPAMIITWLAGLYLAWSGHWYTSGWFHAKLTLVLILSGVHGFFSRLVKDFAADRNTRSPKFYRIINEIPTVLMIFTVILVIVKPF
;
A
#
# COMPACT_ATOMS: atom_id res chain seq x y z
N MET A 1 -29.19 -19.49 -7.86
CA MET A 1 -28.81 -19.69 -6.44
C MET A 1 -27.58 -18.89 -6.05
N TYR A 2 -26.53 -18.88 -6.87
CA TYR A 2 -25.30 -18.14 -6.53
C TYR A 2 -25.42 -16.61 -6.68
N GLU A 3 -26.32 -16.12 -7.53
CA GLU A 3 -26.46 -14.68 -7.80
C GLU A 3 -26.86 -13.87 -6.56
N TRP A 4 -27.83 -14.36 -5.79
CA TRP A 4 -28.28 -13.65 -4.59
C TRP A 4 -27.19 -13.64 -3.49
N ILE A 5 -26.39 -14.72 -3.40
CA ILE A 5 -25.25 -14.77 -2.47
C ILE A 5 -24.21 -13.73 -2.86
N THR A 6 -23.92 -13.62 -4.16
CA THR A 6 -22.97 -12.63 -4.67
C THR A 6 -23.44 -11.21 -4.40
N ILE A 7 -24.74 -10.94 -4.62
CA ILE A 7 -25.34 -9.63 -4.34
C ILE A 7 -25.29 -9.32 -2.84
N ALA A 8 -25.64 -10.27 -1.98
CA ALA A 8 -25.63 -10.09 -0.53
C ALA A 8 -24.20 -9.90 0.02
N ALA A 9 -23.21 -10.59 -0.57
CA ALA A 9 -21.83 -10.50 -0.14
C ALA A 9 -21.12 -9.22 -0.61
N TYR A 10 -21.57 -8.60 -1.70
CA TYR A 10 -20.90 -7.48 -2.35
C TYR A 10 -20.60 -6.31 -1.39
N PRO A 11 -21.57 -5.78 -0.62
CA PRO A 11 -21.27 -4.66 0.29
C PRO A 11 -20.31 -5.03 1.40
N TRP A 12 -20.31 -6.27 1.88
CA TRP A 12 -19.40 -6.75 2.90
C TRP A 12 -17.95 -6.85 2.38
N ILE A 13 -17.80 -7.41 1.18
CA ILE A 13 -16.49 -7.50 0.52
C ILE A 13 -15.99 -6.10 0.16
N LYS A 14 -16.88 -5.20 -0.26
CA LYS A 14 -16.51 -3.81 -0.53
C LYS A 14 -16.01 -3.12 0.75
N ALA A 15 -16.68 -3.32 1.88
CA ALA A 15 -16.22 -2.80 3.17
C ALA A 15 -14.85 -3.35 3.54
N LEU A 16 -14.63 -4.64 3.39
CA LEU A 16 -13.33 -5.26 3.64
C LEU A 16 -12.24 -4.67 2.72
N HIS A 17 -12.56 -4.49 1.44
CA HIS A 17 -11.65 -3.89 0.47
C HIS A 17 -11.25 -2.47 0.89
N VAL A 18 -12.21 -1.63 1.28
CA VAL A 18 -11.95 -0.26 1.74
C VAL A 18 -11.08 -0.25 3.00
N ILE A 19 -11.39 -1.10 3.97
CA ILE A 19 -10.59 -1.23 5.20
C ILE A 19 -9.15 -1.62 4.86
N ALA A 20 -8.98 -2.61 3.99
CA ALA A 20 -7.65 -3.07 3.56
C ALA A 20 -6.89 -1.97 2.83
N VAL A 21 -7.55 -1.20 1.96
CA VAL A 21 -6.94 -0.07 1.25
C VAL A 21 -6.48 1.00 2.23
N ILE A 22 -7.31 1.36 3.20
CA ILE A 22 -6.95 2.35 4.23
C ILE A 22 -5.73 1.87 5.01
N SER A 23 -5.71 0.61 5.44
CA SER A 23 -4.61 0.03 6.19
C SER A 23 -3.31 0.00 5.37
N TRP A 24 -3.41 -0.40 4.11
CA TRP A 24 -2.27 -0.44 3.18
C TRP A 24 -1.70 0.95 2.97
N MET A 25 -2.57 1.93 2.69
CA MET A 25 -2.14 3.31 2.46
C MET A 25 -1.57 3.96 3.71
N ALA A 26 -2.16 3.71 4.88
CA ALA A 26 -1.63 4.21 6.14
C ALA A 26 -0.20 3.72 6.37
N GLY A 27 0.05 2.43 6.14
CA GLY A 27 1.38 1.85 6.25
C GLY A 27 2.35 2.40 5.21
N MET A 28 1.92 2.50 3.96
CA MET A 28 2.76 3.00 2.87
C MET A 28 3.14 4.47 3.04
N LEU A 29 2.28 5.27 3.66
CA LEU A 29 2.56 6.68 3.95
C LEU A 29 3.40 6.88 5.21
N TYR A 30 3.37 5.92 6.12
CA TYR A 30 4.10 6.00 7.37
C TYR A 30 5.53 5.44 7.28
N LEU A 31 5.71 4.38 6.51
CA LEU A 31 7.01 3.68 6.42
C LEU A 31 8.15 4.59 5.95
N PRO A 32 8.03 5.42 4.91
CA PRO A 32 9.09 6.32 4.52
C PRO A 32 9.46 7.35 5.60
N ARG A 33 8.51 7.75 6.44
CA ARG A 33 8.78 8.63 7.58
C ARG A 33 9.71 7.96 8.60
N LEU A 34 9.51 6.68 8.84
CA LEU A 34 10.41 5.90 9.69
C LEU A 34 11.82 5.88 9.09
N PHE A 35 11.94 5.73 7.77
CA PHE A 35 13.23 5.76 7.09
C PHE A 35 13.94 7.11 7.25
N VAL A 36 13.18 8.22 7.16
CA VAL A 36 13.74 9.57 7.37
C VAL A 36 14.42 9.68 8.73
N TYR A 37 13.72 9.28 9.77
CA TYR A 37 14.25 9.34 11.14
C TYR A 37 15.35 8.31 11.37
N HIS A 38 15.23 7.13 10.75
CA HIS A 38 16.24 6.07 10.85
C HIS A 38 17.58 6.51 10.28
N CYS A 39 17.59 7.34 9.24
CA CYS A 39 18.83 7.89 8.65
C CYS A 39 19.66 8.65 9.68
N ASP A 40 19.04 9.32 10.64
CA ASP A 40 19.71 10.12 11.65
C ASP A 40 20.16 9.31 12.87
N ALA A 41 19.75 8.03 12.95
CA ALA A 41 20.14 7.15 14.05
C ALA A 41 21.51 6.50 13.78
N GLU A 42 22.37 6.49 14.78
CA GLU A 42 23.66 5.82 14.66
C GLU A 42 23.48 4.31 14.54
N ILE A 43 24.28 3.68 13.65
CA ILE A 43 24.29 2.22 13.49
C ILE A 43 24.63 1.57 14.83
N GLY A 44 23.83 0.57 15.21
CA GLY A 44 23.99 -0.17 16.46
C GLY A 44 23.39 0.52 17.68
N SER A 45 22.86 1.74 17.53
CA SER A 45 22.20 2.45 18.63
C SER A 45 20.85 1.80 18.97
N LYS A 46 20.37 2.03 20.19
CA LYS A 46 19.05 1.60 20.61
C LYS A 46 17.97 2.16 19.70
N GLN A 47 18.10 3.42 19.29
CA GLN A 47 17.17 4.09 18.38
C GLN A 47 17.11 3.37 17.03
N SER A 48 18.26 3.06 16.42
CA SER A 48 18.34 2.36 15.15
C SER A 48 17.71 0.96 15.25
N GLU A 49 18.02 0.20 16.30
CA GLU A 49 17.44 -1.14 16.49
C GLU A 49 15.93 -1.08 16.71
N THR A 50 15.42 -0.05 17.38
CA THR A 50 13.99 0.18 17.57
C THR A 50 13.31 0.46 16.23
N PHE A 51 13.90 1.32 15.38
CA PHE A 51 13.36 1.59 14.04
C PHE A 51 13.32 0.33 13.18
N LYS A 52 14.34 -0.52 13.25
CA LYS A 52 14.34 -1.82 12.53
C LYS A 52 13.11 -2.66 12.92
N VAL A 53 12.80 -2.74 14.20
CA VAL A 53 11.63 -3.48 14.70
C VAL A 53 10.34 -2.85 14.20
N MET A 54 10.21 -1.52 14.30
CA MET A 54 9.01 -0.80 13.85
C MET A 54 8.76 -0.98 12.36
N GLU A 55 9.80 -0.83 11.54
CA GLU A 55 9.72 -0.99 10.09
C GLU A 55 9.32 -2.40 9.71
N TRP A 56 9.94 -3.40 10.32
CA TRP A 56 9.65 -4.80 10.03
C TRP A 56 8.23 -5.19 10.44
N ARG A 57 7.79 -4.77 11.63
CA ARG A 57 6.43 -5.05 12.11
C ARG A 57 5.38 -4.36 11.26
N LEU A 58 5.60 -3.10 10.90
CA LEU A 58 4.68 -2.38 10.03
C LEU A 58 4.54 -3.09 8.69
N LEU A 59 5.65 -3.49 8.08
CA LEU A 59 5.65 -4.18 6.80
C LEU A 59 4.96 -5.54 6.88
N LYS A 60 5.33 -6.38 7.85
CA LYS A 60 4.87 -7.77 7.91
C LYS A 60 3.48 -7.92 8.51
N ALA A 61 3.12 -7.10 9.48
CA ALA A 61 1.84 -7.24 10.19
C ALA A 61 0.71 -6.43 9.57
N ILE A 62 1.01 -5.32 8.88
CA ILE A 62 0.00 -4.40 8.36
C ILE A 62 0.08 -4.28 6.84
N ILE A 63 1.22 -3.85 6.29
CA ILE A 63 1.33 -3.50 4.86
C ILE A 63 1.16 -4.73 3.97
N ASN A 64 1.89 -5.81 4.22
CA ASN A 64 1.81 -7.01 3.39
C ASN A 64 0.42 -7.66 3.42
N PRO A 65 -0.18 -7.93 4.61
CA PRO A 65 -1.52 -8.50 4.65
C PRO A 65 -2.57 -7.59 4.01
N ALA A 66 -2.48 -6.29 4.25
CA ALA A 66 -3.42 -5.31 3.69
C ALA A 66 -3.37 -5.28 2.16
N MET A 67 -2.18 -5.34 1.57
CA MET A 67 -2.02 -5.42 0.11
C MET A 67 -2.69 -6.68 -0.45
N ILE A 68 -2.45 -7.82 0.15
CA ILE A 68 -3.01 -9.10 -0.29
C ILE A 68 -4.54 -9.04 -0.24
N ILE A 69 -5.12 -8.58 0.86
CA ILE A 69 -6.57 -8.46 1.02
C ILE A 69 -7.13 -7.44 0.02
N THR A 70 -6.45 -6.33 -0.19
CA THR A 70 -6.84 -5.31 -1.18
C THR A 70 -6.95 -5.91 -2.57
N TRP A 71 -5.95 -6.68 -3.01
CA TRP A 71 -5.96 -7.33 -4.32
C TRP A 71 -7.07 -8.37 -4.44
N LEU A 72 -7.19 -9.27 -3.47
CA LEU A 72 -8.19 -10.34 -3.51
C LEU A 72 -9.61 -9.78 -3.49
N ALA A 73 -9.91 -8.87 -2.58
CA ALA A 73 -11.22 -8.25 -2.48
C ALA A 73 -11.53 -7.38 -3.71
N GLY A 74 -10.53 -6.63 -4.20
CA GLY A 74 -10.69 -5.78 -5.38
C GLY A 74 -10.97 -6.57 -6.65
N LEU A 75 -10.27 -7.67 -6.87
CA LEU A 75 -10.52 -8.55 -8.01
C LEU A 75 -11.91 -9.20 -7.94
N TYR A 76 -12.33 -9.61 -6.75
CA TYR A 76 -13.68 -10.14 -6.54
C TYR A 76 -14.74 -9.09 -6.89
N LEU A 77 -14.59 -7.85 -6.41
CA LEU A 77 -15.53 -6.76 -6.70
C LEU A 77 -15.58 -6.44 -8.19
N ALA A 78 -14.44 -6.42 -8.86
CA ALA A 78 -14.38 -6.19 -10.30
C ALA A 78 -15.12 -7.28 -11.08
N TRP A 79 -14.94 -8.52 -10.67
CA TRP A 79 -15.62 -9.65 -11.29
C TRP A 79 -17.13 -9.62 -11.03
N SER A 80 -17.56 -9.48 -9.77
CA SER A 80 -18.99 -9.53 -9.42
C SER A 80 -19.75 -8.30 -9.89
N GLY A 81 -19.11 -7.13 -9.97
CA GLY A 81 -19.70 -5.89 -10.47
C GLY A 81 -19.54 -5.67 -11.97
N HIS A 82 -18.86 -6.58 -12.67
CA HIS A 82 -18.57 -6.47 -14.11
C HIS A 82 -17.80 -5.19 -14.48
N TRP A 83 -16.92 -4.69 -13.58
CA TRP A 83 -16.13 -3.48 -13.81
C TRP A 83 -14.93 -3.69 -14.73
N TYR A 84 -14.59 -4.94 -15.05
CA TYR A 84 -13.39 -5.30 -15.80
C TYR A 84 -13.38 -4.79 -17.26
N THR A 85 -14.50 -4.30 -17.78
CA THR A 85 -14.58 -3.67 -19.10
C THR A 85 -14.51 -2.15 -19.06
N SER A 86 -14.53 -1.55 -17.86
CA SER A 86 -14.56 -0.10 -17.69
C SER A 86 -13.17 0.52 -17.81
N GLY A 87 -13.07 1.66 -18.50
CA GLY A 87 -11.79 2.36 -18.67
C GLY A 87 -11.19 2.84 -17.35
N TRP A 88 -12.02 3.38 -16.46
CA TRP A 88 -11.58 3.83 -15.13
C TRP A 88 -10.99 2.67 -14.30
N PHE A 89 -11.54 1.48 -14.47
CA PHE A 89 -11.01 0.28 -13.79
C PHE A 89 -9.62 -0.07 -14.28
N HIS A 90 -9.38 -0.03 -15.59
CA HIS A 90 -8.06 -0.30 -16.17
C HIS A 90 -7.03 0.73 -15.71
N ALA A 91 -7.41 2.01 -15.67
CA ALA A 91 -6.54 3.06 -15.16
C ALA A 91 -6.21 2.85 -13.67
N LYS A 92 -7.24 2.53 -12.86
CA LYS A 92 -7.06 2.19 -11.44
C LYS A 92 -6.12 0.99 -11.28
N LEU A 93 -6.33 -0.06 -12.06
CA LEU A 93 -5.52 -1.27 -11.99
C LEU A 93 -4.05 -0.97 -12.29
N THR A 94 -3.78 -0.12 -13.28
CA THR A 94 -2.42 0.34 -13.59
C THR A 94 -1.80 1.07 -12.40
N LEU A 95 -2.52 1.99 -11.77
CA LEU A 95 -2.03 2.73 -10.61
C LEU A 95 -1.76 1.79 -9.42
N VAL A 96 -2.62 0.81 -9.21
CA VAL A 96 -2.46 -0.18 -8.13
C VAL A 96 -1.26 -1.09 -8.39
N LEU A 97 -1.00 -1.45 -9.64
CA LEU A 97 0.20 -2.20 -10.03
C LEU A 97 1.48 -1.39 -9.74
N ILE A 98 1.48 -0.11 -10.08
CA ILE A 98 2.61 0.79 -9.77
C ILE A 98 2.80 0.89 -8.26
N LEU A 99 1.71 1.04 -7.52
CA LEU A 99 1.75 1.11 -6.05
C LEU A 99 2.30 -0.18 -5.45
N SER A 100 1.94 -1.34 -6.02
CA SER A 100 2.47 -2.63 -5.59
C SER A 100 3.97 -2.74 -5.86
N GLY A 101 4.45 -2.17 -6.95
CA GLY A 101 5.87 -2.04 -7.25
C GLY A 101 6.61 -1.16 -6.24
N VAL A 102 6.01 -0.04 -5.86
CA VAL A 102 6.53 0.85 -4.80
C VAL A 102 6.59 0.10 -3.47
N HIS A 103 5.55 -0.69 -3.15
CA HIS A 103 5.52 -1.57 -1.98
C HIS A 103 6.73 -2.52 -1.96
N GLY A 104 7.01 -3.17 -3.09
CA GLY A 104 8.18 -4.05 -3.24
C GLY A 104 9.48 -3.31 -3.00
N PHE A 105 9.61 -2.11 -3.52
CA PHE A 105 10.76 -1.25 -3.30
C PHE A 105 10.92 -0.89 -1.81
N PHE A 106 9.83 -0.55 -1.14
CA PHE A 106 9.86 -0.25 0.30
C PHE A 106 10.27 -1.48 1.12
N SER A 107 9.82 -2.68 0.72
CA SER A 107 10.25 -3.93 1.35
C SER A 107 11.77 -4.10 1.27
N ARG A 108 12.35 -3.77 0.12
CA ARG A 108 13.80 -3.79 -0.08
C ARG A 108 14.50 -2.77 0.82
N LEU A 109 13.94 -1.58 0.97
CA LEU A 109 14.49 -0.55 1.86
C LEU A 109 14.47 -1.00 3.32
N VAL A 110 13.42 -1.69 3.76
CA VAL A 110 13.37 -2.28 5.11
C VAL A 110 14.53 -3.25 5.31
N LYS A 111 14.80 -4.09 4.33
CA LYS A 111 15.93 -5.04 4.39
C LYS A 111 17.27 -4.33 4.43
N ASP A 112 17.44 -3.24 3.66
CA ASP A 112 18.67 -2.45 3.65
C ASP A 112 18.92 -1.82 5.01
N PHE A 113 17.91 -1.24 5.64
CA PHE A 113 18.05 -0.70 7.00
C PHE A 113 18.33 -1.80 8.02
N ALA A 114 17.66 -2.95 7.91
CA ALA A 114 17.86 -4.08 8.83
C ALA A 114 19.31 -4.59 8.78
N ALA A 115 19.94 -4.51 7.62
CA ALA A 115 21.32 -4.94 7.41
C ALA A 115 22.34 -3.80 7.56
N ASP A 116 21.90 -2.60 7.98
CA ASP A 116 22.74 -1.39 8.12
C ASP A 116 23.43 -1.00 6.80
N ARG A 117 22.75 -1.22 5.67
CA ARG A 117 23.27 -0.94 4.32
C ARG A 117 22.63 0.28 3.66
N ASN A 118 21.93 1.12 4.42
CA ASN A 118 21.34 2.32 3.86
C ASN A 118 22.41 3.30 3.41
N THR A 119 22.34 3.73 2.14
CA THR A 119 23.24 4.70 1.54
C THR A 119 22.54 5.98 1.10
N ARG A 120 21.21 6.07 1.34
CA ARG A 120 20.38 7.17 0.86
C ARG A 120 20.13 8.19 1.95
N SER A 121 19.92 9.45 1.53
CA SER A 121 19.70 10.58 2.43
C SER A 121 18.28 10.66 2.95
N PRO A 122 18.03 11.36 4.06
CA PRO A 122 16.66 11.64 4.52
C PRO A 122 15.79 12.33 3.47
N LYS A 123 16.39 13.22 2.68
CA LYS A 123 15.69 13.93 1.60
C LYS A 123 15.13 12.96 0.56
N PHE A 124 15.86 11.91 0.21
CA PHE A 124 15.40 10.87 -0.70
C PHE A 124 14.10 10.24 -0.20
N TYR A 125 14.06 9.86 1.09
CA TYR A 125 12.89 9.23 1.69
C TYR A 125 11.69 10.17 1.81
N ARG A 126 11.94 11.46 2.04
CA ARG A 126 10.86 12.46 2.01
C ARG A 126 10.23 12.57 0.64
N ILE A 127 11.04 12.54 -0.41
CA ILE A 127 10.57 12.62 -1.80
C ILE A 127 9.78 11.36 -2.17
N ILE A 128 10.27 10.17 -1.86
CA ILE A 128 9.58 8.92 -2.22
C ILE A 128 8.28 8.73 -1.44
N ASN A 129 8.11 9.39 -0.29
CA ASN A 129 6.85 9.38 0.45
C ASN A 129 5.71 10.03 -0.35
N GLU A 130 6.03 10.93 -1.26
CA GLU A 130 5.05 11.60 -2.11
C GLU A 130 4.47 10.65 -3.17
N ILE A 131 5.19 9.60 -3.58
CA ILE A 131 4.76 8.68 -4.63
C ILE A 131 3.46 7.95 -4.23
N PRO A 132 3.38 7.26 -3.07
CA PRO A 132 2.11 6.66 -2.64
C PRO A 132 0.99 7.69 -2.48
N THR A 133 1.30 8.88 -2.00
CA THR A 133 0.32 9.96 -1.83
C THR A 133 -0.33 10.33 -3.16
N VAL A 134 0.47 10.59 -4.18
CA VAL A 134 -0.01 10.96 -5.52
C VAL A 134 -0.81 9.80 -6.13
N LEU A 135 -0.31 8.58 -6.03
CA LEU A 135 -1.01 7.39 -6.54
C LEU A 135 -2.36 7.19 -5.85
N MET A 136 -2.41 7.40 -4.54
CA MET A 136 -3.65 7.31 -3.77
C MET A 136 -4.68 8.35 -4.24
N ILE A 137 -4.26 9.60 -4.40
CA ILE A 137 -5.16 10.69 -4.83
C ILE A 137 -5.80 10.34 -6.17
N PHE A 138 -5.00 9.96 -7.17
CA PHE A 138 -5.53 9.60 -8.49
C PHE A 138 -6.40 8.35 -8.44
N THR A 139 -6.03 7.35 -7.66
CA THR A 139 -6.83 6.12 -7.52
C THR A 139 -8.20 6.42 -6.93
N VAL A 140 -8.27 7.23 -5.88
CA VAL A 140 -9.54 7.61 -5.24
C VAL A 140 -10.41 8.39 -6.21
N ILE A 141 -9.83 9.34 -6.95
CA ILE A 141 -10.57 10.11 -7.96
C ILE A 141 -11.17 9.18 -9.02
N LEU A 142 -10.40 8.24 -9.54
CA LEU A 142 -10.88 7.29 -10.54
C LEU A 142 -12.04 6.43 -10.03
N VAL A 143 -11.98 6.00 -8.79
CA VAL A 143 -13.02 5.13 -8.19
C VAL A 143 -14.29 5.91 -7.89
N ILE A 144 -14.17 7.12 -7.38
CA ILE A 144 -15.34 7.92 -6.95
C ILE A 144 -15.97 8.65 -8.13
N VAL A 145 -15.16 9.31 -8.95
CA VAL A 145 -15.66 10.13 -10.08
C VAL A 145 -15.99 9.25 -11.29
N LYS A 146 -15.20 8.22 -11.54
CA LYS A 146 -15.35 7.31 -12.70
C LYS A 146 -15.45 8.12 -14.01
N PRO A 147 -14.42 8.92 -14.37
CA PRO A 147 -14.53 9.89 -15.46
C PRO A 147 -14.69 9.24 -16.85
N PHE A 148 -14.40 7.98 -16.99
CA PHE A 148 -14.59 7.19 -18.21
C PHE A 148 -14.76 5.71 -17.87
#